data_d14de27848c3d7f25d01db8dd7bc991d
#
_entry.id   d14de27848c3d7f25d01db8dd7bc991d
#
_cell.length_a   1.000
_cell.length_b   1.000
_cell.length_c   1.000
_cell.angle_alpha   90.00
_cell.angle_beta   90.00
_cell.angle_gamma   90.00
#
_symmetry.space_group_name_H-M   'P 1'
#
loop_
_entity.id
_entity.type
_entity.pdbx_description
1 polymer ?
#
loop_
_entity_poly.entity_id
_entity_poly.type
_entity_poly.pdbx_seq_one_letter_code
_entity_poly.pdbx_strand_id
1 'polypeptide(L)'
;MGDYKDAAIDKRAVAMDQIIRKYFDGCNEADIDKMVSCFTPDAVHYFPPGMYEGPFRGARTIAEKWRAAVQNLGSYWSVDRLLIEPLRYEAVMEWTHYKTKQNTILRGIEWYEFDEATGLIKEIRAYYASPQASDLPRLELGGFDYEGRKYPMSPPPGAR
;
A
#
# COMPACT_ATOMS: atom_id res chain seq x y z
N MET A 1 -35.53 -6.15 6.96
CA MET A 1 -34.64 -6.97 6.12
C MET A 1 -33.43 -6.16 5.60
N GLY A 2 -33.44 -4.83 5.68
CA GLY A 2 -32.31 -3.95 5.33
C GLY A 2 -31.14 -4.02 6.32
N ASP A 3 -31.40 -3.94 7.60
CA ASP A 3 -30.41 -3.75 8.67
C ASP A 3 -29.31 -4.83 8.76
N TYR A 4 -29.63 -6.09 8.43
CA TYR A 4 -28.65 -7.18 8.50
C TYR A 4 -27.66 -7.18 7.31
N LYS A 5 -28.08 -6.74 6.13
CA LYS A 5 -27.19 -6.62 4.97
C LYS A 5 -26.22 -5.45 5.16
N ASP A 6 -26.70 -4.33 5.67
CA ASP A 6 -25.89 -3.16 5.93
C ASP A 6 -24.83 -3.45 7.00
N ALA A 7 -25.21 -4.11 8.10
CA ALA A 7 -24.27 -4.52 9.14
C ALA A 7 -23.19 -5.51 8.67
N ALA A 8 -23.48 -6.39 7.70
CA ALA A 8 -22.50 -7.30 7.12
C ALA A 8 -21.53 -6.57 6.18
N ILE A 9 -22.03 -5.59 5.41
CA ILE A 9 -21.24 -4.72 4.55
C ILE A 9 -20.27 -3.88 5.40
N ASP A 10 -20.76 -3.27 6.48
CA ASP A 10 -19.94 -2.48 7.41
C ASP A 10 -18.83 -3.32 8.05
N LYS A 11 -19.12 -4.54 8.48
CA LYS A 11 -18.12 -5.46 9.03
C LYS A 11 -17.05 -5.83 8.03
N ARG A 12 -17.44 -6.05 6.76
CA ARG A 12 -16.49 -6.32 5.68
C ARG A 12 -15.59 -5.13 5.41
N ALA A 13 -16.16 -3.93 5.31
CA ALA A 13 -15.39 -2.71 5.12
C ALA A 13 -14.34 -2.51 6.22
N VAL A 14 -14.73 -2.72 7.48
CA VAL A 14 -13.82 -2.66 8.63
C VAL A 14 -12.71 -3.72 8.53
N ALA A 15 -13.05 -4.94 8.15
CA ALA A 15 -12.06 -6.02 8.01
C ALA A 15 -11.05 -5.71 6.90
N MET A 16 -11.51 -5.20 5.75
CA MET A 16 -10.63 -4.80 4.63
C MET A 16 -9.70 -3.65 5.03
N ASP A 17 -10.21 -2.62 5.72
CA ASP A 17 -9.40 -1.52 6.26
C ASP A 17 -8.32 -2.04 7.21
N GLN A 18 -8.68 -2.91 8.14
CA GLN A 18 -7.76 -3.50 9.10
C GLN A 18 -6.64 -4.32 8.43
N ILE A 19 -6.97 -5.08 7.38
CA ILE A 19 -5.98 -5.87 6.65
C ILE A 19 -4.98 -4.97 5.93
N ILE A 20 -5.43 -3.90 5.26
CA ILE A 20 -4.53 -2.95 4.60
C ILE A 20 -3.60 -2.30 5.63
N ARG A 21 -4.13 -1.81 6.75
CA ARG A 21 -3.31 -1.20 7.80
C ARG A 21 -2.32 -2.19 8.41
N LYS A 22 -2.76 -3.40 8.71
CA LYS A 22 -1.89 -4.48 9.20
C LYS A 22 -0.76 -4.80 8.22
N TYR A 23 -1.05 -4.80 6.92
CA TYR A 23 -0.04 -4.99 5.89
C TYR A 23 1.01 -3.87 5.92
N PHE A 24 0.59 -2.60 6.00
CA PHE A 24 1.52 -1.47 6.09
C PHE A 24 2.31 -1.45 7.40
N ASP A 25 1.70 -1.82 8.51
CA ASP A 25 2.42 -2.02 9.78
C ASP A 25 3.50 -3.09 9.60
N GLY A 26 3.17 -4.23 8.99
CA GLY A 26 4.13 -5.28 8.67
C GLY A 26 5.26 -4.81 7.76
N CYS A 27 4.96 -3.99 6.73
CA CYS A 27 5.98 -3.37 5.89
C CYS A 27 6.93 -2.50 6.73
N ASN A 28 6.38 -1.60 7.53
CA ASN A 28 7.17 -0.65 8.32
C ASN A 28 8.00 -1.32 9.41
N GLU A 29 7.52 -2.43 9.97
CA GLU A 29 8.21 -3.25 10.96
C GLU A 29 9.19 -4.26 10.33
N ALA A 30 9.18 -4.40 9.01
CA ALA A 30 9.90 -5.45 8.28
C ALA A 30 9.53 -6.88 8.71
N ASP A 31 8.29 -7.05 9.16
CA ASP A 31 7.74 -8.30 9.68
C ASP A 31 7.10 -9.12 8.55
N ILE A 32 7.86 -10.13 8.08
CA ILE A 32 7.40 -11.00 6.98
C ILE A 32 6.12 -11.74 7.32
N ASP A 33 6.01 -12.31 8.50
CA ASP A 33 4.87 -13.16 8.85
C ASP A 33 3.59 -12.33 8.99
N LYS A 34 3.72 -11.11 9.54
CA LYS A 34 2.63 -10.14 9.60
C LYS A 34 2.16 -9.78 8.19
N MET A 35 3.07 -9.45 7.27
CA MET A 35 2.73 -9.15 5.86
C MET A 35 2.08 -10.34 5.18
N VAL A 36 2.69 -11.53 5.25
CA VAL A 36 2.17 -12.75 4.61
C VAL A 36 0.75 -13.07 5.08
N SER A 37 0.44 -12.84 6.34
CA SER A 37 -0.91 -13.09 6.89
C SER A 37 -2.01 -12.22 6.29
N CYS A 38 -1.67 -11.17 5.54
CA CYS A 38 -2.62 -10.28 4.88
C CYS A 38 -2.97 -10.70 3.45
N PHE A 39 -2.24 -11.65 2.87
CA PHE A 39 -2.32 -12.04 1.47
C PHE A 39 -2.83 -13.46 1.24
N THR A 40 -3.47 -13.69 0.08
CA THR A 40 -3.57 -15.05 -0.45
C THR A 40 -2.16 -15.56 -0.80
N PRO A 41 -1.90 -16.88 -0.75
CA PRO A 41 -0.56 -17.42 -1.01
C PRO A 41 0.00 -17.05 -2.38
N ASP A 42 -0.86 -16.89 -3.38
CA ASP A 42 -0.56 -16.57 -4.79
C ASP A 42 -0.78 -15.11 -5.17
N ALA A 43 -0.92 -14.22 -4.18
CA ALA A 43 -1.13 -12.79 -4.40
C ALA A 43 -0.10 -12.17 -5.36
N VAL A 44 -0.53 -11.16 -6.10
CA VAL A 44 0.32 -10.45 -7.07
C VAL A 44 0.34 -8.95 -6.79
N HIS A 45 1.52 -8.36 -6.85
CA HIS A 45 1.70 -6.92 -6.74
C HIS A 45 2.31 -6.37 -8.04
N TYR A 46 1.56 -5.52 -8.75
CA TYR A 46 1.94 -4.89 -10.01
C TYR A 46 2.50 -3.49 -9.78
N PHE A 47 3.43 -3.08 -10.64
CA PHE A 47 4.16 -1.81 -10.57
C PHE A 47 4.19 -1.10 -11.94
N PRO A 48 4.52 0.20 -11.98
CA PRO A 48 4.78 0.90 -13.23
C PRO A 48 5.88 0.22 -14.04
N PRO A 49 5.82 0.30 -15.40
CA PRO A 49 6.85 -0.27 -16.27
C PRO A 49 8.25 0.23 -15.89
N GLY A 50 9.23 -0.67 -15.93
CA GLY A 50 10.64 -0.35 -15.68
C GLY A 50 11.01 -0.19 -14.20
N MET A 51 10.05 -0.26 -13.26
CA MET A 51 10.37 -0.14 -11.84
C MET A 51 11.09 -1.37 -11.29
N TYR A 52 10.63 -2.54 -11.72
CA TYR A 52 11.20 -3.86 -11.39
C TYR A 52 11.21 -4.72 -12.65
N GLU A 53 11.83 -5.90 -12.58
CA GLU A 53 11.83 -6.87 -13.69
C GLU A 53 10.42 -7.39 -14.04
N GLY A 54 9.45 -7.23 -13.13
CA GLY A 54 8.07 -7.62 -13.30
C GLY A 54 7.31 -7.51 -11.98
N PRO A 55 6.05 -7.98 -11.96
CA PRO A 55 5.26 -8.00 -10.74
C PRO A 55 5.86 -8.97 -9.71
N PHE A 56 5.67 -8.65 -8.42
CA PHE A 56 6.00 -9.60 -7.35
C PHE A 56 4.86 -10.61 -7.23
N ARG A 57 5.19 -11.89 -7.28
CA ARG A 57 4.24 -12.99 -7.22
C ARG A 57 4.45 -13.83 -5.97
N GLY A 58 3.36 -14.06 -5.23
CA GLY A 58 3.33 -14.79 -3.97
C GLY A 58 3.52 -13.90 -2.75
N ALA A 59 2.72 -14.15 -1.72
CA ALA A 59 2.72 -13.39 -0.47
C ALA A 59 4.12 -13.26 0.15
N ARG A 60 4.89 -14.34 0.18
CA ARG A 60 6.23 -14.35 0.76
C ARG A 60 7.22 -13.53 -0.04
N THR A 61 7.18 -13.61 -1.37
CA THR A 61 8.02 -12.77 -2.25
C THR A 61 7.75 -11.29 -2.03
N ILE A 62 6.46 -10.90 -1.97
CA ILE A 62 6.07 -9.51 -1.69
C ILE A 62 6.67 -9.05 -0.35
N ALA A 63 6.49 -9.85 0.70
CA ALA A 63 6.97 -9.51 2.05
C ALA A 63 8.52 -9.40 2.12
N GLU A 64 9.24 -10.30 1.47
CA GLU A 64 10.71 -10.27 1.42
C GLU A 64 11.25 -9.04 0.69
N LYS A 65 10.58 -8.62 -0.40
CA LYS A 65 10.93 -7.40 -1.14
C LYS A 65 10.77 -6.14 -0.28
N TRP A 66 9.68 -6.05 0.50
CA TRP A 66 9.46 -4.89 1.38
C TRP A 66 10.39 -4.90 2.59
N ARG A 67 10.68 -6.04 3.17
CA ARG A 67 11.73 -6.14 4.20
C ARG A 67 13.08 -5.64 3.67
N ALA A 68 13.46 -6.06 2.46
CA ALA A 68 14.69 -5.59 1.83
C ALA A 68 14.68 -4.08 1.57
N ALA A 69 13.54 -3.51 1.18
CA ALA A 69 13.39 -2.06 1.00
C ALA A 69 13.59 -1.29 2.32
N VAL A 70 13.05 -1.79 3.43
CA VAL A 70 13.29 -1.21 4.76
C VAL A 70 14.76 -1.26 5.11
N GLN A 71 15.40 -2.41 4.93
CA GLN A 71 16.81 -2.60 5.27
C GLN A 71 17.76 -1.75 4.41
N ASN A 72 17.49 -1.65 3.11
CA ASN A 72 18.39 -1.02 2.15
C ASN A 72 18.15 0.48 1.98
N LEU A 73 16.89 0.90 1.99
CA LEU A 73 16.49 2.28 1.70
C LEU A 73 16.00 3.06 2.93
N GLY A 74 15.80 2.38 4.07
CA GLY A 74 15.12 2.96 5.22
C GLY A 74 13.66 3.28 4.87
N SER A 75 13.01 2.38 4.15
CA SER A 75 11.65 2.57 3.69
C SER A 75 10.66 2.61 4.86
N TYR A 76 9.75 3.56 4.79
CA TYR A 76 8.61 3.70 5.69
C TYR A 76 7.42 4.22 4.89
N TRP A 77 6.23 3.71 5.12
CA TRP A 77 5.02 4.11 4.41
C TRP A 77 3.95 4.62 5.35
N SER A 78 3.23 5.66 4.92
CA SER A 78 1.98 6.10 5.55
C SER A 78 0.79 5.83 4.64
N VAL A 79 -0.32 5.44 5.25
CA VAL A 79 -1.63 5.36 4.61
C VAL A 79 -2.29 6.72 4.74
N ASP A 80 -2.34 7.48 3.67
CA ASP A 80 -2.77 8.88 3.70
C ASP A 80 -4.29 9.02 3.49
N ARG A 81 -4.84 8.24 2.58
CA ARG A 81 -6.29 8.13 2.31
C ARG A 81 -6.64 6.69 1.97
N LEU A 82 -7.80 6.24 2.38
CA LEU A 82 -8.28 4.89 2.11
C LEU A 82 -9.77 4.93 1.85
N LEU A 83 -10.18 4.41 0.69
CA LEU A 83 -11.57 4.16 0.32
C LEU A 83 -11.78 2.65 0.19
N ILE A 84 -12.83 2.16 0.81
CA ILE A 84 -13.21 0.74 0.77
C ILE A 84 -14.53 0.61 0.00
N GLU A 85 -14.57 -0.29 -0.96
CA GLU A 85 -15.78 -0.73 -1.66
C GLU A 85 -16.08 -2.20 -1.32
N PRO A 86 -16.80 -2.45 -0.22
CA PRO A 86 -16.96 -3.80 0.32
C PRO A 86 -17.81 -4.72 -0.55
N LEU A 87 -18.70 -4.17 -1.40
CA LEU A 87 -19.54 -4.96 -2.30
C LEU A 87 -18.75 -5.56 -3.46
N ARG A 88 -17.66 -4.92 -3.85
CA ARG A 88 -16.77 -5.37 -4.92
C ARG A 88 -15.52 -6.06 -4.42
N TYR A 89 -15.29 -6.07 -3.09
CA TYR A 89 -14.04 -6.53 -2.51
C TYR A 89 -12.81 -5.78 -3.04
N GLU A 90 -12.97 -4.46 -3.20
CA GLU A 90 -11.94 -3.56 -3.70
C GLU A 90 -11.67 -2.41 -2.73
N ALA A 91 -10.47 -1.87 -2.80
CA ALA A 91 -10.11 -0.65 -2.10
C ALA A 91 -9.14 0.19 -2.92
N VAL A 92 -9.12 1.50 -2.66
CA VAL A 92 -8.14 2.43 -3.22
C VAL A 92 -7.49 3.20 -2.10
N MET A 93 -6.17 3.31 -2.14
CA MET A 93 -5.39 3.96 -1.12
C MET A 93 -4.36 4.92 -1.71
N GLU A 94 -4.26 6.13 -1.15
CA GLU A 94 -3.10 7.00 -1.32
C GLU A 94 -2.07 6.70 -0.24
N TRP A 95 -0.82 6.64 -0.62
CA TRP A 95 0.30 6.42 0.28
C TRP A 95 1.45 7.39 0.04
N THR A 96 2.22 7.61 1.08
CA THR A 96 3.54 8.26 1.00
C THR A 96 4.61 7.26 1.43
N HIS A 97 5.62 7.09 0.60
CA HIS A 97 6.80 6.26 0.85
C HIS A 97 7.99 7.17 1.16
N TYR A 98 8.52 7.05 2.35
CA TYR A 98 9.74 7.71 2.79
C TYR A 98 10.92 6.78 2.61
N LYS A 99 11.94 7.21 1.88
CA LYS A 99 13.23 6.51 1.75
C LYS A 99 14.24 7.28 2.60
N THR A 100 14.28 7.00 3.90
CA THR A 100 14.99 7.83 4.87
C THR A 100 16.49 7.88 4.63
N LYS A 101 17.09 6.79 4.16
CA LYS A 101 18.53 6.74 3.82
C LYS A 101 18.89 7.55 2.56
N GLN A 102 17.91 7.85 1.72
CA GLN A 102 18.09 8.66 0.50
C GLN A 102 17.54 10.08 0.66
N ASN A 103 16.87 10.37 1.77
CA ASN A 103 16.16 11.62 2.01
C ASN A 103 15.21 11.98 0.87
N THR A 104 14.43 10.99 0.39
CA THR A 104 13.48 11.14 -0.70
C THR A 104 12.09 10.68 -0.30
N ILE A 105 11.08 11.27 -0.94
CA ILE A 105 9.67 10.95 -0.78
C ILE A 105 9.11 10.54 -2.13
N LEU A 106 8.30 9.49 -2.14
CA LEU A 106 7.50 9.05 -3.28
C LEU A 106 6.05 8.96 -2.83
N ARG A 107 5.13 9.38 -3.69
CA ARG A 107 3.70 9.26 -3.45
C ARG A 107 3.05 8.43 -4.55
N GLY A 108 1.99 7.74 -4.22
CA GLY A 108 1.26 6.95 -5.19
C GLY A 108 -0.11 6.55 -4.71
N ILE A 109 -0.78 5.83 -5.59
CA ILE A 109 -2.08 5.23 -5.35
C ILE A 109 -1.95 3.74 -5.58
N GLU A 110 -2.57 2.95 -4.73
CA GLU A 110 -2.73 1.51 -4.92
C GLU A 110 -4.19 1.12 -5.00
N TRP A 111 -4.47 0.24 -5.96
CA TRP A 111 -5.75 -0.43 -6.07
C TRP A 111 -5.60 -1.85 -5.53
N TYR A 112 -6.47 -2.23 -4.62
CA TYR A 112 -6.51 -3.53 -3.96
C TYR A 112 -7.69 -4.34 -4.45
N GLU A 113 -7.46 -5.63 -4.72
CA GLU A 113 -8.51 -6.63 -4.85
C GLU A 113 -8.36 -7.67 -3.75
N PHE A 114 -9.48 -8.00 -3.12
CA PHE A 114 -9.55 -9.01 -2.07
C PHE A 114 -10.19 -10.30 -2.59
N ASP A 115 -9.75 -11.40 -2.06
CA ASP A 115 -10.40 -12.69 -2.29
C ASP A 115 -11.68 -12.77 -1.46
N GLU A 116 -12.81 -13.06 -2.11
CA GLU A 116 -14.13 -13.08 -1.46
C GLU A 116 -14.26 -14.18 -0.41
N ALA A 117 -13.60 -15.33 -0.61
CA ALA A 117 -13.71 -16.48 0.29
C ALA A 117 -12.91 -16.28 1.57
N THR A 118 -11.75 -15.66 1.49
CA THR A 118 -10.82 -15.51 2.63
C THR A 118 -10.79 -14.09 3.20
N GLY A 119 -11.22 -13.08 2.43
CA GLY A 119 -11.09 -11.67 2.78
C GLY A 119 -9.65 -11.15 2.73
N LEU A 120 -8.70 -11.92 2.22
CA LEU A 120 -7.30 -11.54 2.11
C LEU A 120 -7.01 -10.80 0.80
N ILE A 121 -5.93 -10.03 0.77
CA ILE A 121 -5.48 -9.34 -0.44
C ILE A 121 -4.99 -10.37 -1.45
N LYS A 122 -5.57 -10.37 -2.66
CA LYS A 122 -5.12 -11.22 -3.77
C LYS A 122 -4.34 -10.47 -4.83
N GLU A 123 -4.58 -9.15 -4.96
CA GLU A 123 -3.89 -8.32 -5.96
C GLU A 123 -3.72 -6.89 -5.47
N ILE A 124 -2.57 -6.30 -5.79
CA ILE A 124 -2.29 -4.87 -5.64
C ILE A 124 -1.81 -4.33 -6.98
N ARG A 125 -2.33 -3.17 -7.39
CA ARG A 125 -1.87 -2.41 -8.55
C ARG A 125 -1.38 -1.04 -8.09
N ALA A 126 -0.07 -0.82 -8.11
CA ALA A 126 0.55 0.43 -7.69
C ALA A 126 0.72 1.39 -8.88
N TYR A 127 0.14 2.59 -8.75
CA TYR A 127 0.20 3.65 -9.75
C TYR A 127 1.01 4.83 -9.19
N TYR A 128 2.19 5.06 -9.77
CA TYR A 128 3.07 6.17 -9.42
C TYR A 128 4.07 6.44 -10.55
N ALA A 129 4.69 7.62 -10.56
CA ALA A 129 5.77 7.90 -11.49
C ALA A 129 6.99 7.05 -11.13
N SER A 130 7.50 6.27 -12.08
CA SER A 130 8.68 5.45 -11.86
C SER A 130 9.89 6.34 -11.57
N PRO A 131 10.56 6.21 -10.41
CA PRO A 131 11.77 6.96 -10.12
C PRO A 131 12.98 6.53 -10.97
N GLN A 132 12.83 5.46 -11.75
CA GLN A 132 13.82 5.00 -12.74
C GLN A 132 13.75 5.78 -14.05
N ALA A 133 12.65 6.49 -14.32
CA ALA A 133 12.54 7.39 -15.44
C ALA A 133 13.15 8.74 -15.03
N SER A 134 14.33 9.05 -15.55
CA SER A 134 15.13 10.21 -15.15
C SER A 134 14.43 11.56 -15.35
N ASP A 135 13.42 11.61 -16.23
CA ASP A 135 12.75 12.84 -16.64
C ASP A 135 11.35 13.01 -16.00
N LEU A 136 10.91 12.04 -15.20
CA LEU A 136 9.64 12.14 -14.52
C LEU A 136 9.83 12.69 -13.10
N PRO A 137 9.21 13.83 -12.77
CA PRO A 137 9.17 14.31 -11.41
C PRO A 137 8.44 13.29 -10.51
N ARG A 138 8.55 13.48 -9.21
CA ARG A 138 7.73 12.73 -8.25
C ARG A 138 6.27 12.79 -8.68
N LEU A 139 5.49 11.75 -8.35
CA LEU A 139 4.05 11.78 -8.58
C LEU A 139 3.38 12.73 -7.57
N GLU A 140 3.63 14.02 -7.76
CA GLU A 140 2.96 15.09 -7.06
C GLU A 140 2.13 15.87 -8.08
N LEU A 141 0.90 16.18 -7.71
CA LEU A 141 0.02 16.98 -8.56
C LEU A 141 0.49 18.43 -8.54
N GLY A 142 0.77 19.01 -9.69
CA GLY A 142 1.21 20.41 -9.80
C GLY A 142 0.15 21.36 -9.23
N GLY A 143 0.56 22.23 -8.30
CA GLY A 143 -0.35 23.17 -7.65
C GLY A 143 -1.30 22.59 -6.61
N PHE A 144 -1.20 21.29 -6.30
CA PHE A 144 -1.98 20.68 -5.23
C PHE A 144 -1.37 21.04 -3.86
N ASP A 145 -2.19 21.57 -2.97
CA ASP A 145 -1.76 21.97 -1.62
C ASP A 145 -1.67 20.77 -0.68
N TYR A 146 -0.57 20.04 -0.75
CA TYR A 146 -0.31 18.89 0.11
C TYR A 146 -0.25 19.29 1.59
N GLU A 147 0.44 20.40 1.92
CA GLU A 147 0.61 20.88 3.29
C GLU A 147 -0.71 21.33 3.93
N GLY A 148 -1.45 22.22 3.25
CA GLY A 148 -2.75 22.71 3.75
C GLY A 148 -3.81 21.60 3.85
N ARG A 149 -3.67 20.53 3.05
CA ARG A 149 -4.52 19.31 3.11
C ARG A 149 -4.00 18.27 4.10
N LYS A 150 -2.95 18.59 4.86
CA LYS A 150 -2.37 17.73 5.90
C LYS A 150 -1.79 16.42 5.37
N TYR A 151 -1.24 16.44 4.17
CA TYR A 151 -0.42 15.33 3.68
C TYR A 151 0.95 15.37 4.39
N PRO A 152 1.59 14.21 4.61
CA PRO A 152 2.91 14.18 5.23
C PRO A 152 3.93 14.91 4.35
N MET A 153 4.67 15.86 4.92
CA MET A 153 5.75 16.59 4.25
C MET A 153 7.13 16.09 4.66
N SER A 154 7.21 15.33 5.74
CA SER A 154 8.42 14.70 6.27
C SER A 154 8.10 13.35 6.89
N PRO A 155 9.09 12.46 7.07
CA PRO A 155 8.88 11.20 7.77
C PRO A 155 8.32 11.42 9.17
N PRO A 156 7.38 10.58 9.63
CA PRO A 156 6.88 10.67 11.00
C PRO A 156 7.97 10.29 12.01
N PRO A 157 7.83 10.71 13.27
CA PRO A 157 8.73 10.26 14.33
C PRO A 157 8.77 8.72 14.38
N GLY A 158 9.98 8.15 14.31
CA GLY A 158 10.19 6.70 14.29
C GLY A 158 10.41 6.08 12.91
N ALA A 159 10.25 6.81 11.82
CA ALA A 159 10.73 6.37 10.51
C ALA A 159 12.27 6.31 10.53
N ARG A 160 12.86 5.14 10.24
CA ARG A 160 14.30 4.87 10.34
C ARG A 160 14.93 4.60 8.98
#